data_5181c31a31b7a50e1a7902f9726d8eb0
#
_entry.id   5181c31a31b7a50e1a7902f9726d8eb0
#
_cell.length_a   1.000
_cell.length_b   1.000
_cell.length_c   1.000
_cell.angle_alpha   90.00
_cell.angle_beta   90.00
_cell.angle_gamma   90.00
#
_symmetry.space_group_name_H-M   'P 1'
#
loop_
_entity.id
_entity.type
_entity.pdbx_description
1 polymer ?
#
loop_
_entity_poly.entity_id
_entity_poly.type
_entity_poly.pdbx_seq_one_letter_code
_entity_poly.pdbx_strand_id
1 'polypeptide(L)'
;MKPRITALLASLALGGSMLFVSAGFAAAAAPATGPAGKGVCATDAAAVKAGATVEKLHAFGDCEINRRFATLNSLTAKITSSKVMTSADKTALQSEIGSTQAGLTSLKATIDAETAIPALRQDITKIATDYRVYLLVAPQVHLVNAADGVLAAQTKFAGVNTNLAARIATAKAAGKDTTAAQADLDAMNAAVAAAGNLAGPVPAKLLPLTPAQYNGGTAGPVLTGARSALTQARNDLKSALADAKACRAALKALK
;
A
#
# COMPACT_ATOMS: atom_id res chain seq x y z
N MET A 1 0.41 58.84 39.86
CA MET A 1 0.53 57.34 39.97
C MET A 1 0.17 56.72 38.66
N LYS A 2 1.13 56.18 37.91
CA LYS A 2 0.91 55.45 36.63
C LYS A 2 1.17 53.94 36.87
N PRO A 3 0.26 53.09 36.53
CA PRO A 3 0.55 51.63 36.61
C PRO A 3 1.43 51.21 35.43
N ARG A 4 2.54 50.54 35.74
CA ARG A 4 3.40 49.88 34.78
C ARG A 4 2.78 48.50 34.46
N ILE A 5 2.35 48.30 33.20
CA ILE A 5 1.94 47.01 32.68
C ILE A 5 3.21 46.29 32.21
N THR A 6 3.61 45.26 32.95
CA THR A 6 4.71 44.37 32.60
C THR A 6 4.19 43.34 31.63
N ALA A 7 4.57 43.42 30.35
CA ALA A 7 4.27 42.41 29.35
C ALA A 7 5.17 41.20 29.58
N LEU A 8 4.58 40.08 30.01
CA LEU A 8 5.22 38.76 30.03
C LEU A 8 5.23 38.20 28.61
N LEU A 9 6.37 38.28 27.95
CA LEU A 9 6.66 37.52 26.72
C LEU A 9 6.92 36.08 27.09
N ALA A 10 5.89 35.25 27.03
CA ALA A 10 6.05 33.79 27.08
C ALA A 10 6.60 33.30 25.73
N SER A 11 7.90 33.04 25.69
CA SER A 11 8.58 32.40 24.57
C SER A 11 8.17 30.92 24.54
N LEU A 12 7.14 30.59 23.79
CA LEU A 12 6.83 29.17 23.46
C LEU A 12 7.79 28.70 22.36
N ALA A 13 8.94 28.17 22.78
CA ALA A 13 9.80 27.38 21.92
C ALA A 13 9.13 26.04 21.66
N LEU A 14 8.23 25.95 20.66
CA LEU A 14 7.76 24.69 20.11
C LEU A 14 8.83 24.16 19.14
N GLY A 15 9.88 23.57 19.70
CA GLY A 15 10.78 22.66 19.04
C GLY A 15 10.09 21.31 18.79
N GLY A 16 9.04 21.32 17.99
CA GLY A 16 8.45 20.09 17.46
C GLY A 16 9.33 19.55 16.35
N SER A 17 10.31 18.71 16.68
CA SER A 17 10.96 17.83 15.70
C SER A 17 9.87 16.95 15.07
N MET A 18 9.32 17.39 13.91
CA MET A 18 8.56 16.48 13.07
C MET A 18 9.57 15.46 12.55
N LEU A 19 9.69 14.35 13.27
CA LEU A 19 10.15 13.10 12.70
C LEU A 19 9.16 12.75 11.59
N PHE A 20 9.45 13.27 10.37
CA PHE A 20 8.98 12.60 9.17
C PHE A 20 9.63 11.22 9.25
N VAL A 21 8.92 10.28 9.83
CA VAL A 21 9.11 8.89 9.46
C VAL A 21 8.92 8.93 7.95
N SER A 22 10.03 8.94 7.24
CA SER A 22 10.09 8.48 5.87
C SER A 22 9.64 7.02 5.97
N ALA A 23 8.30 6.82 6.06
CA ALA A 23 7.72 5.56 5.68
C ALA A 23 8.24 5.39 4.26
N GLY A 24 9.32 4.62 4.14
CA GLY A 24 9.91 4.30 2.87
C GLY A 24 8.77 3.76 2.02
N PHE A 25 8.20 4.63 1.23
CA PHE A 25 7.35 4.24 0.13
C PHE A 25 8.32 3.55 -0.82
N ALA A 26 8.66 2.30 -0.48
CA ALA A 26 9.23 1.41 -1.45
C ALA A 26 8.34 1.58 -2.68
N ALA A 27 8.92 2.05 -3.76
CA ALA A 27 8.29 2.05 -5.06
C ALA A 27 7.45 0.79 -5.12
N ALA A 28 6.22 0.87 -5.67
CA ALA A 28 5.44 -0.33 -5.94
C ALA A 28 6.36 -1.20 -6.78
N ALA A 29 7.18 -1.90 -6.03
CA ALA A 29 8.31 -2.63 -6.55
C ALA A 29 7.74 -3.70 -7.44
N ALA A 30 8.51 -4.02 -8.39
CA ALA A 30 8.56 -5.29 -9.07
C ALA A 30 7.91 -6.41 -8.25
N PRO A 31 7.30 -7.42 -8.91
CA PRO A 31 6.58 -8.50 -8.26
C PRO A 31 7.36 -8.94 -7.02
N ALA A 32 6.71 -8.90 -5.86
CA ALA A 32 7.34 -9.25 -4.62
C ALA A 32 8.12 -10.55 -4.81
N THR A 33 9.43 -10.46 -4.80
CA THR A 33 10.27 -11.59 -4.51
C THR A 33 9.93 -11.94 -3.08
N GLY A 34 8.91 -12.77 -2.87
CA GLY A 34 8.66 -13.39 -1.58
C GLY A 34 9.93 -14.09 -1.12
N PRO A 35 10.02 -14.49 0.17
CA PRO A 35 11.19 -15.19 0.70
C PRO A 35 11.57 -16.46 -0.08
N ALA A 36 10.72 -16.89 -1.00
CA ALA A 36 10.98 -17.91 -2.02
C ALA A 36 11.33 -17.20 -3.34
N GLY A 37 12.57 -16.80 -3.53
CA GLY A 37 13.08 -16.21 -4.76
C GLY A 37 12.76 -17.06 -6.00
N LYS A 38 12.85 -16.47 -7.19
CA LYS A 38 12.90 -17.22 -8.45
C LYS A 38 13.94 -18.33 -8.30
N GLY A 39 13.48 -19.58 -8.35
CA GLY A 39 14.38 -20.71 -8.30
C GLY A 39 14.19 -21.68 -7.13
N VAL A 40 13.40 -21.36 -6.10
CA VAL A 40 13.21 -22.29 -4.95
C VAL A 40 12.74 -23.67 -5.43
N CYS A 41 11.81 -23.76 -6.37
CA CYS A 41 11.34 -25.02 -6.95
C CYS A 41 12.02 -25.35 -8.30
N ALA A 42 13.14 -24.72 -8.65
CA ALA A 42 13.79 -24.91 -9.94
C ALA A 42 14.34 -26.32 -10.14
N THR A 43 14.87 -26.91 -9.08
CA THR A 43 15.37 -28.30 -9.10
C THR A 43 14.26 -29.29 -9.39
N ASP A 44 13.11 -29.15 -8.70
CA ASP A 44 11.94 -30.03 -8.89
C ASP A 44 11.34 -29.82 -10.28
N ALA A 45 11.23 -28.58 -10.74
CA ALA A 45 10.79 -28.27 -12.10
C ALA A 45 11.71 -28.87 -13.17
N ALA A 46 13.03 -28.81 -12.98
CA ALA A 46 14.00 -29.43 -13.87
C ALA A 46 13.90 -30.95 -13.86
N ALA A 47 13.69 -31.56 -12.69
CA ALA A 47 13.48 -33.01 -12.56
C ALA A 47 12.24 -33.50 -13.30
N VAL A 48 11.12 -32.75 -13.20
CA VAL A 48 9.88 -32.99 -13.94
C VAL A 48 10.09 -32.85 -15.46
N LYS A 49 10.85 -31.83 -15.89
CA LYS A 49 11.17 -31.59 -17.29
C LYS A 49 12.06 -32.69 -17.88
N ALA A 50 12.98 -33.26 -17.11
CA ALA A 50 13.86 -34.36 -17.56
C ALA A 50 13.13 -35.70 -17.70
N GLY A 51 11.99 -35.85 -17.02
CA GLY A 51 11.16 -37.06 -17.12
C GLY A 51 10.18 -37.07 -15.95
N ALA A 52 8.89 -36.83 -16.24
CA ALA A 52 7.86 -36.77 -15.23
C ALA A 52 7.53 -38.18 -14.69
N THR A 53 7.65 -38.32 -13.36
CA THR A 53 7.09 -39.45 -12.62
C THR A 53 6.13 -38.88 -11.56
N VAL A 54 5.31 -39.74 -10.97
CA VAL A 54 4.38 -39.32 -9.89
C VAL A 54 5.13 -38.65 -8.74
N GLU A 55 6.22 -39.26 -8.28
CA GLU A 55 7.02 -38.72 -7.16
C GLU A 55 7.63 -37.36 -7.47
N LYS A 56 8.14 -37.15 -8.68
CA LYS A 56 8.69 -35.85 -9.10
C LYS A 56 7.61 -34.76 -9.20
N LEU A 57 6.42 -35.13 -9.67
CA LEU A 57 5.29 -34.23 -9.75
C LEU A 57 4.77 -33.86 -8.36
N HIS A 58 4.67 -34.83 -7.43
CA HIS A 58 4.35 -34.56 -6.03
C HIS A 58 5.36 -33.60 -5.42
N ALA A 59 6.66 -33.87 -5.52
CA ALA A 59 7.70 -33.00 -4.99
C ALA A 59 7.61 -31.57 -5.55
N PHE A 60 7.35 -31.41 -6.85
CA PHE A 60 7.17 -30.10 -7.46
C PHE A 60 5.88 -29.42 -6.99
N GLY A 61 4.77 -30.13 -6.90
CA GLY A 61 3.50 -29.61 -6.37
C GLY A 61 3.64 -29.12 -4.92
N ASP A 62 4.27 -29.93 -4.08
CA ASP A 62 4.58 -29.60 -2.69
C ASP A 62 5.44 -28.34 -2.56
N CYS A 63 6.50 -28.26 -3.34
CA CYS A 63 7.35 -27.09 -3.35
C CYS A 63 6.56 -25.83 -3.73
N GLU A 64 5.76 -25.88 -4.79
CA GLU A 64 4.98 -24.74 -5.28
C GLU A 64 3.88 -24.31 -4.29
N ILE A 65 3.24 -25.23 -3.58
CA ILE A 65 2.25 -24.94 -2.55
C ILE A 65 2.95 -24.33 -1.32
N ASN A 66 4.02 -24.94 -0.83
CA ASN A 66 4.77 -24.44 0.34
C ASN A 66 5.30 -23.02 0.11
N ARG A 67 5.78 -22.74 -1.11
CA ARG A 67 6.21 -21.40 -1.50
C ARG A 67 5.06 -20.38 -1.42
N ARG A 68 3.83 -20.76 -1.79
CA ARG A 68 2.65 -19.89 -1.67
C ARG A 68 2.23 -19.69 -0.23
N PHE A 69 2.27 -20.73 0.60
CA PHE A 69 2.02 -20.60 2.03
C PHE A 69 2.99 -19.63 2.69
N ALA A 70 4.28 -19.73 2.40
CA ALA A 70 5.28 -18.80 2.93
C ALA A 70 4.98 -17.34 2.53
N THR A 71 4.55 -17.13 1.27
CA THR A 71 4.15 -15.80 0.81
C THR A 71 2.89 -15.30 1.53
N LEU A 72 1.85 -16.12 1.63
CA LEU A 72 0.59 -15.77 2.30
C LEU A 72 0.80 -15.45 3.78
N ASN A 73 1.65 -16.22 4.47
CA ASN A 73 2.04 -15.93 5.86
C ASN A 73 2.75 -14.59 5.99
N SER A 74 3.66 -14.27 5.06
CA SER A 74 4.34 -12.97 5.02
C SER A 74 3.36 -11.81 4.78
N LEU A 75 2.38 -12.01 3.90
CA LEU A 75 1.33 -11.02 3.64
C LEU A 75 0.44 -10.82 4.86
N THR A 76 0.05 -11.90 5.55
CA THR A 76 -0.70 -11.83 6.81
C THR A 76 0.05 -11.02 7.87
N ALA A 77 1.35 -11.28 8.06
CA ALA A 77 2.17 -10.50 8.98
C ALA A 77 2.23 -9.01 8.61
N LYS A 78 2.34 -8.70 7.31
CA LYS A 78 2.31 -7.33 6.80
C LYS A 78 0.97 -6.63 7.07
N ILE A 79 -0.17 -7.31 6.84
CA ILE A 79 -1.50 -6.78 7.12
C ILE A 79 -1.63 -6.49 8.62
N THR A 80 -1.28 -7.44 9.46
CA THR A 80 -1.38 -7.32 10.92
C THR A 80 -0.53 -6.16 11.46
N SER A 81 0.71 -6.02 10.97
CA SER A 81 1.64 -4.98 11.43
C SER A 81 1.37 -3.60 10.83
N SER A 82 0.55 -3.48 9.78
CA SER A 82 0.25 -2.21 9.14
C SER A 82 -0.38 -1.21 10.13
N LYS A 83 0.18 0.00 10.19
CA LYS A 83 -0.32 1.11 11.01
C LYS A 83 -1.24 2.06 10.25
N VAL A 84 -1.35 1.86 8.93
CA VAL A 84 -2.15 2.74 8.06
C VAL A 84 -3.39 2.05 7.51
N MET A 85 -3.36 0.72 7.37
CA MET A 85 -4.48 -0.04 6.83
C MET A 85 -5.69 0.02 7.77
N THR A 86 -6.88 0.27 7.20
CA THR A 86 -8.14 0.28 7.96
C THR A 86 -8.46 -1.11 8.53
N SER A 87 -9.26 -1.18 9.59
CA SER A 87 -9.70 -2.46 10.15
C SER A 87 -10.54 -3.26 9.15
N ALA A 88 -11.38 -2.59 8.36
CA ALA A 88 -12.20 -3.22 7.33
C ALA A 88 -11.34 -3.89 6.25
N ASP A 89 -10.34 -3.17 5.72
CA ASP A 89 -9.44 -3.70 4.69
C ASP A 89 -8.56 -4.82 5.22
N LYS A 90 -8.09 -4.72 6.48
CA LYS A 90 -7.37 -5.82 7.14
C LYS A 90 -8.24 -7.08 7.20
N THR A 91 -9.48 -6.95 7.65
CA THR A 91 -10.40 -8.09 7.77
C THR A 91 -10.68 -8.72 6.40
N ALA A 92 -10.95 -7.92 5.38
CA ALA A 92 -11.21 -8.41 4.03
C ALA A 92 -10.02 -9.17 3.45
N LEU A 93 -8.80 -8.60 3.55
CA LEU A 93 -7.58 -9.23 3.04
C LEU A 93 -7.18 -10.47 3.83
N GLN A 94 -7.39 -10.50 5.15
CA GLN A 94 -7.14 -11.68 5.97
C GLN A 94 -8.11 -12.82 5.62
N SER A 95 -9.39 -12.49 5.36
CA SER A 95 -10.37 -13.46 4.89
C SER A 95 -9.98 -14.06 3.54
N GLU A 96 -9.56 -13.23 2.58
CA GLU A 96 -9.08 -13.67 1.26
C GLU A 96 -7.87 -14.60 1.38
N ILE A 97 -6.88 -14.22 2.21
CA ILE A 97 -5.70 -15.06 2.46
C ILE A 97 -6.09 -16.38 3.12
N GLY A 98 -6.98 -16.36 4.11
CA GLY A 98 -7.46 -17.57 4.78
C GLY A 98 -8.17 -18.52 3.83
N SER A 99 -9.05 -18.01 2.98
CA SER A 99 -9.73 -18.78 1.94
C SER A 99 -8.73 -19.38 0.93
N THR A 100 -7.73 -18.60 0.51
CA THR A 100 -6.67 -19.06 -0.39
C THR A 100 -5.83 -20.17 0.25
N GLN A 101 -5.49 -20.05 1.53
CA GLN A 101 -4.74 -21.09 2.27
C GLN A 101 -5.56 -22.38 2.43
N ALA A 102 -6.84 -22.26 2.77
CA ALA A 102 -7.72 -23.42 2.89
C ALA A 102 -7.85 -24.15 1.56
N GLY A 103 -8.05 -23.43 0.46
CA GLY A 103 -8.13 -24.01 -0.88
C GLY A 103 -6.81 -24.69 -1.31
N LEU A 104 -5.65 -24.06 -1.06
CA LEU A 104 -4.35 -24.67 -1.33
C LEU A 104 -4.10 -25.94 -0.50
N THR A 105 -4.61 -25.98 0.74
CA THR A 105 -4.54 -27.19 1.59
C THR A 105 -5.36 -28.32 0.99
N SER A 106 -6.58 -28.02 0.54
CA SER A 106 -7.45 -29.01 -0.12
C SER A 106 -6.84 -29.49 -1.43
N LEU A 107 -6.28 -28.60 -2.23
CA LEU A 107 -5.61 -28.96 -3.49
C LEU A 107 -4.35 -29.81 -3.22
N LYS A 108 -3.59 -29.52 -2.15
CA LYS A 108 -2.46 -30.35 -1.75
C LYS A 108 -2.90 -31.78 -1.47
N ALA A 109 -3.96 -31.99 -0.70
CA ALA A 109 -4.47 -33.32 -0.41
C ALA A 109 -4.91 -34.08 -1.69
N THR A 110 -5.49 -33.35 -2.68
CA THR A 110 -5.82 -33.92 -3.99
C THR A 110 -4.56 -34.34 -4.75
N ILE A 111 -3.55 -33.48 -4.80
CA ILE A 111 -2.27 -33.76 -5.45
C ILE A 111 -1.60 -34.97 -4.80
N ASP A 112 -1.53 -35.03 -3.46
CA ASP A 112 -0.88 -36.12 -2.73
C ASP A 112 -1.53 -37.50 -2.98
N ALA A 113 -2.85 -37.51 -3.22
CA ALA A 113 -3.61 -38.73 -3.48
C ALA A 113 -3.61 -39.18 -4.97
N GLU A 114 -3.27 -38.28 -5.89
CA GLU A 114 -3.36 -38.55 -7.34
C GLU A 114 -2.15 -39.33 -7.82
N THR A 115 -2.40 -40.41 -8.60
CA THR A 115 -1.37 -41.30 -9.16
C THR A 115 -1.30 -41.25 -10.68
N ALA A 116 -2.31 -40.68 -11.34
CA ALA A 116 -2.33 -40.54 -12.79
C ALA A 116 -1.59 -39.27 -13.22
N ILE A 117 -0.48 -39.41 -13.92
CA ILE A 117 0.36 -38.31 -14.39
C ILE A 117 -0.42 -37.17 -15.09
N PRO A 118 -1.38 -37.47 -16.02
CA PRO A 118 -2.15 -36.42 -16.68
C PRO A 118 -3.01 -35.60 -15.72
N ALA A 119 -3.71 -36.25 -14.78
CA ALA A 119 -4.54 -35.59 -13.77
C ALA A 119 -3.67 -34.77 -12.80
N LEU A 120 -2.58 -35.34 -12.31
CA LEU A 120 -1.61 -34.70 -11.43
C LEU A 120 -1.03 -33.40 -12.05
N ARG A 121 -0.73 -33.38 -13.34
CA ARG A 121 -0.30 -32.17 -14.06
C ARG A 121 -1.39 -31.11 -14.11
N GLN A 122 -2.66 -31.51 -14.27
CA GLN A 122 -3.79 -30.57 -14.24
C GLN A 122 -3.94 -29.96 -12.84
N ASP A 123 -3.86 -30.77 -11.78
CA ASP A 123 -3.97 -30.30 -10.41
C ASP A 123 -2.82 -29.36 -10.03
N ILE A 124 -1.59 -29.66 -10.42
CA ILE A 124 -0.45 -28.76 -10.22
C ILE A 124 -0.68 -27.42 -10.96
N THR A 125 -1.28 -27.43 -12.13
CA THR A 125 -1.61 -26.18 -12.85
C THR A 125 -2.59 -25.30 -12.06
N LYS A 126 -3.56 -25.92 -11.36
CA LYS A 126 -4.53 -25.20 -10.50
C LYS A 126 -3.86 -24.39 -9.40
N ILE A 127 -2.69 -24.81 -8.91
CA ILE A 127 -1.91 -24.04 -7.92
C ILE A 127 -1.67 -22.60 -8.42
N ALA A 128 -1.46 -22.42 -9.70
CA ALA A 128 -1.23 -21.10 -10.29
C ALA A 128 -2.51 -20.43 -10.81
N THR A 129 -3.44 -21.21 -11.40
CA THR A 129 -4.63 -20.65 -12.06
C THR A 129 -5.74 -20.29 -11.09
N ASP A 130 -5.96 -21.11 -10.05
CA ASP A 130 -7.13 -20.97 -9.20
C ASP A 130 -6.88 -20.06 -7.99
N TYR A 131 -5.61 -19.82 -7.64
CA TYR A 131 -5.25 -19.03 -6.47
C TYR A 131 -4.53 -17.72 -6.80
N ARG A 132 -3.83 -17.61 -7.93
CA ARG A 132 -3.15 -16.38 -8.40
C ARG A 132 -2.40 -15.60 -7.30
N VAL A 133 -1.77 -16.29 -6.33
CA VAL A 133 -1.15 -15.66 -5.15
C VAL A 133 -0.21 -14.51 -5.54
N TYR A 134 0.68 -14.72 -6.53
CA TYR A 134 1.66 -13.71 -6.93
C TYR A 134 1.12 -12.62 -7.84
N LEU A 135 0.10 -12.94 -8.63
CA LEU A 135 -0.40 -12.05 -9.67
C LEU A 135 -1.64 -11.27 -9.24
N LEU A 136 -2.33 -11.73 -8.19
CA LEU A 136 -3.55 -11.11 -7.67
C LEU A 136 -3.45 -10.82 -6.17
N VAL A 137 -3.39 -11.84 -5.31
CA VAL A 137 -3.49 -11.66 -3.84
C VAL A 137 -2.38 -10.74 -3.29
N ALA A 138 -1.13 -10.98 -3.67
CA ALA A 138 -0.03 -10.13 -3.21
C ALA A 138 -0.14 -8.69 -3.71
N PRO A 139 -0.42 -8.41 -5.01
CA PRO A 139 -0.75 -7.06 -5.47
C PRO A 139 -1.91 -6.41 -4.74
N GLN A 140 -3.03 -7.11 -4.47
CA GLN A 140 -4.15 -6.56 -3.69
C GLN A 140 -3.69 -6.05 -2.34
N VAL A 141 -2.99 -6.88 -1.54
CA VAL A 141 -2.47 -6.50 -0.22
C VAL A 141 -1.58 -5.27 -0.30
N HIS A 142 -0.65 -5.23 -1.26
CA HIS A 142 0.29 -4.11 -1.37
C HIS A 142 -0.38 -2.82 -1.82
N LEU A 143 -1.32 -2.88 -2.76
CA LEU A 143 -1.99 -1.70 -3.31
C LEU A 143 -3.02 -1.14 -2.32
N VAL A 144 -3.79 -1.99 -1.63
CA VAL A 144 -4.72 -1.54 -0.58
C VAL A 144 -3.94 -0.87 0.56
N ASN A 145 -2.85 -1.49 1.05
CA ASN A 145 -2.02 -0.84 2.07
C ASN A 145 -1.42 0.50 1.60
N ALA A 146 -1.10 0.62 0.33
CA ALA A 146 -0.58 1.87 -0.23
C ALA A 146 -1.67 2.95 -0.34
N ALA A 147 -2.91 2.57 -0.68
CA ALA A 147 -4.06 3.47 -0.71
C ALA A 147 -4.36 4.03 0.68
N ASP A 148 -4.45 3.16 1.68
CA ASP A 148 -4.66 3.55 3.07
C ASP A 148 -3.53 4.44 3.59
N GLY A 149 -2.29 4.20 3.14
CA GLY A 149 -1.15 5.06 3.43
C GLY A 149 -1.31 6.48 2.89
N VAL A 150 -1.87 6.64 1.69
CA VAL A 150 -2.19 7.96 1.11
C VAL A 150 -3.29 8.64 1.92
N LEU A 151 -4.36 7.93 2.27
CA LEU A 151 -5.48 8.47 3.06
C LEU A 151 -5.03 8.86 4.49
N ALA A 152 -4.17 8.07 5.11
CA ALA A 152 -3.55 8.42 6.38
C ALA A 152 -2.66 9.67 6.29
N ALA A 153 -1.95 9.85 5.18
CA ALA A 153 -1.19 11.07 4.93
C ALA A 153 -2.11 12.29 4.75
N GLN A 154 -3.21 12.15 4.02
CA GLN A 154 -4.24 13.18 3.87
C GLN A 154 -4.74 13.67 5.24
N THR A 155 -5.04 12.76 6.15
CA THR A 155 -5.43 13.11 7.54
C THR A 155 -4.37 13.92 8.27
N LYS A 156 -3.07 13.60 8.09
CA LYS A 156 -1.97 14.39 8.68
C LYS A 156 -1.87 15.79 8.07
N PHE A 157 -2.10 15.93 6.76
CA PHE A 157 -2.12 17.23 6.11
C PHE A 157 -3.26 18.13 6.61
N ALA A 158 -4.38 17.59 7.06
CA ALA A 158 -5.45 18.37 7.68
C ALA A 158 -4.94 19.15 8.91
N GLY A 159 -4.11 18.54 9.77
CA GLY A 159 -3.46 19.22 10.89
C GLY A 159 -2.46 20.29 10.44
N VAL A 160 -1.70 20.04 9.36
CA VAL A 160 -0.80 21.05 8.77
C VAL A 160 -1.60 22.24 8.24
N ASN A 161 -2.70 21.97 7.52
CA ASN A 161 -3.60 23.00 7.01
C ASN A 161 -4.11 23.92 8.14
N THR A 162 -4.67 23.34 9.21
CA THR A 162 -5.18 24.11 10.37
C THR A 162 -4.10 25.02 10.94
N ASN A 163 -2.88 24.53 11.12
CA ASN A 163 -1.77 25.33 11.67
C ASN A 163 -1.35 26.47 10.74
N LEU A 164 -1.21 26.20 9.44
CA LEU A 164 -0.81 27.22 8.46
C LEU A 164 -1.89 28.28 8.29
N ALA A 165 -3.16 27.90 8.21
CA ALA A 165 -4.29 28.82 8.12
C ALA A 165 -4.37 29.77 9.32
N ALA A 166 -4.18 29.26 10.55
CA ALA A 166 -4.14 30.08 11.75
C ALA A 166 -3.00 31.11 11.71
N ARG A 167 -1.82 30.70 11.23
CA ARG A 167 -0.66 31.62 11.12
C ARG A 167 -0.87 32.68 10.05
N ILE A 168 -1.49 32.32 8.91
CA ILE A 168 -1.89 33.28 7.87
C ILE A 168 -2.87 34.30 8.46
N ALA A 169 -3.91 33.84 9.17
CA ALA A 169 -4.89 34.72 9.80
C ALA A 169 -4.25 35.69 10.79
N THR A 170 -3.32 35.24 11.61
CA THR A 170 -2.56 36.11 12.56
C THR A 170 -1.73 37.16 11.83
N ALA A 171 -1.01 36.78 10.76
CA ALA A 171 -0.21 37.72 9.98
C ALA A 171 -1.09 38.76 9.25
N LYS A 172 -2.23 38.32 8.70
CA LYS A 172 -3.22 39.21 8.06
C LYS A 172 -3.82 40.20 9.03
N ALA A 173 -4.15 39.78 10.28
CA ALA A 173 -4.64 40.65 11.34
C ALA A 173 -3.60 41.69 11.77
N ALA A 174 -2.31 41.36 11.61
CA ALA A 174 -1.20 42.32 11.84
C ALA A 174 -0.91 43.21 10.62
N GLY A 175 -1.77 43.25 9.61
CA GLY A 175 -1.64 44.09 8.41
C GLY A 175 -0.56 43.64 7.42
N LYS A 176 -0.08 42.37 7.52
CA LYS A 176 0.93 41.83 6.59
C LYS A 176 0.27 41.30 5.30
N ASP A 177 0.99 41.42 4.19
CA ASP A 177 0.56 40.81 2.94
C ASP A 177 0.78 39.27 3.00
N THR A 178 -0.31 38.54 3.02
CA THR A 178 -0.31 37.06 3.13
C THR A 178 -0.66 36.38 1.81
N THR A 179 -0.74 37.09 0.68
CA THR A 179 -1.20 36.58 -0.61
C THR A 179 -0.40 35.34 -1.06
N ALA A 180 0.93 35.41 -1.01
CA ALA A 180 1.78 34.28 -1.39
C ALA A 180 1.58 33.07 -0.47
N ALA A 181 1.53 33.28 0.86
CA ALA A 181 1.31 32.19 1.80
C ALA A 181 -0.08 31.54 1.64
N GLN A 182 -1.10 32.32 1.31
CA GLN A 182 -2.44 31.79 1.04
C GLN A 182 -2.46 30.96 -0.25
N ALA A 183 -1.83 31.43 -1.32
CA ALA A 183 -1.73 30.70 -2.58
C ALA A 183 -1.04 29.34 -2.40
N ASP A 184 0.06 29.30 -1.64
CA ASP A 184 0.76 28.06 -1.33
C ASP A 184 -0.09 27.10 -0.48
N LEU A 185 -0.87 27.63 0.48
CA LEU A 185 -1.80 26.82 1.28
C LEU A 185 -2.91 26.22 0.42
N ASP A 186 -3.46 26.99 -0.51
CA ASP A 186 -4.51 26.55 -1.42
C ASP A 186 -3.98 25.47 -2.39
N ALA A 187 -2.77 25.64 -2.91
CA ALA A 187 -2.08 24.65 -3.74
C ALA A 187 -1.84 23.34 -2.97
N MET A 188 -1.36 23.41 -1.74
CA MET A 188 -1.21 22.25 -0.85
C MET A 188 -2.53 21.51 -0.68
N ASN A 189 -3.61 22.20 -0.39
CA ASN A 189 -4.93 21.61 -0.18
C ASN A 189 -5.46 20.93 -1.45
N ALA A 190 -5.29 21.56 -2.61
CA ALA A 190 -5.68 21.00 -3.90
C ALA A 190 -4.92 19.69 -4.19
N ALA A 191 -3.61 19.67 -3.98
CA ALA A 191 -2.79 18.48 -4.18
C ALA A 191 -3.16 17.35 -3.21
N VAL A 192 -3.43 17.65 -1.93
CA VAL A 192 -3.90 16.66 -0.95
C VAL A 192 -5.25 16.07 -1.34
N ALA A 193 -6.19 16.90 -1.80
CA ALA A 193 -7.49 16.44 -2.27
C ALA A 193 -7.38 15.55 -3.52
N ALA A 194 -6.54 15.93 -4.49
CA ALA A 194 -6.26 15.14 -5.68
C ALA A 194 -5.71 13.74 -5.31
N ALA A 195 -4.74 13.68 -4.39
CA ALA A 195 -4.20 12.41 -3.90
C ALA A 195 -5.28 11.52 -3.26
N GLY A 196 -6.15 12.09 -2.43
CA GLY A 196 -7.25 11.38 -1.79
C GLY A 196 -8.26 10.82 -2.80
N ASN A 197 -8.63 11.61 -3.81
CA ASN A 197 -9.55 11.18 -4.86
C ASN A 197 -9.01 10.01 -5.70
N LEU A 198 -7.70 9.93 -5.88
CA LEU A 198 -7.04 8.83 -6.58
C LEU A 198 -6.95 7.56 -5.72
N ALA A 199 -6.66 7.70 -4.43
CA ALA A 199 -6.44 6.58 -3.52
C ALA A 199 -7.75 5.99 -2.98
N GLY A 200 -8.75 6.83 -2.67
CA GLY A 200 -9.98 6.42 -2.01
C GLY A 200 -10.72 5.25 -2.68
N PRO A 201 -10.89 5.24 -4.01
CA PRO A 201 -11.60 4.16 -4.69
C PRO A 201 -10.81 2.85 -4.82
N VAL A 202 -9.51 2.81 -4.48
CA VAL A 202 -8.63 1.67 -4.76
C VAL A 202 -9.04 0.41 -4.00
N PRO A 203 -9.30 0.42 -2.68
CA PRO A 203 -9.71 -0.78 -1.96
C PRO A 203 -11.00 -1.40 -2.53
N ALA A 204 -12.03 -0.58 -2.76
CA ALA A 204 -13.31 -1.05 -3.28
C ALA A 204 -13.20 -1.68 -4.69
N LYS A 205 -12.22 -1.26 -5.51
CA LYS A 205 -11.96 -1.84 -6.82
C LYS A 205 -11.14 -3.13 -6.75
N LEU A 206 -10.27 -3.27 -5.77
CA LEU A 206 -9.32 -4.37 -5.71
C LEU A 206 -9.83 -5.55 -4.90
N LEU A 207 -10.46 -5.32 -3.74
CA LEU A 207 -10.89 -6.38 -2.83
C LEU A 207 -11.84 -7.41 -3.45
N PRO A 208 -12.77 -7.05 -4.37
CA PRO A 208 -13.65 -8.04 -4.98
C PRO A 208 -13.04 -8.82 -6.15
N LEU A 209 -11.79 -8.53 -6.57
CA LEU A 209 -11.17 -9.21 -7.70
C LEU A 209 -10.86 -10.68 -7.37
N THR A 210 -11.16 -11.58 -8.30
CA THR A 210 -11.01 -13.02 -8.16
C THR A 210 -9.98 -13.60 -9.14
N PRO A 211 -9.41 -14.79 -8.87
CA PRO A 211 -8.57 -15.50 -9.81
C PRO A 211 -9.25 -15.74 -11.17
N ALA A 212 -10.55 -16.01 -11.18
CA ALA A 212 -11.31 -16.19 -12.42
C ALA A 212 -11.31 -14.92 -13.29
N GLN A 213 -11.52 -13.75 -12.66
CA GLN A 213 -11.44 -12.46 -13.36
C GLN A 213 -10.02 -12.17 -13.85
N TYR A 214 -9.00 -12.59 -13.10
CA TYR A 214 -7.61 -12.45 -13.54
C TYR A 214 -7.34 -13.33 -14.78
N ASN A 215 -7.80 -14.58 -14.77
CA ASN A 215 -7.67 -15.52 -15.88
C ASN A 215 -8.45 -15.05 -17.12
N GLY A 216 -9.61 -14.41 -16.91
CA GLY A 216 -10.42 -13.80 -17.97
C GLY A 216 -9.91 -12.45 -18.47
N GLY A 217 -8.77 -11.96 -17.95
CA GLY A 217 -8.11 -10.73 -18.42
C GLY A 217 -8.68 -9.42 -17.85
N THR A 218 -9.73 -9.46 -17.01
CA THR A 218 -10.38 -8.24 -16.49
C THR A 218 -9.69 -7.65 -15.25
N ALA A 219 -9.10 -8.47 -14.38
CA ALA A 219 -8.44 -7.98 -13.16
C ALA A 219 -7.10 -7.29 -13.44
N GLY A 220 -6.35 -7.71 -14.46
CA GLY A 220 -5.05 -7.13 -14.80
C GLY A 220 -5.08 -5.62 -15.05
N PRO A 221 -5.96 -5.12 -15.93
CA PRO A 221 -6.16 -3.69 -16.14
C PRO A 221 -6.54 -2.92 -14.86
N VAL A 222 -7.38 -3.48 -14.00
CA VAL A 222 -7.77 -2.84 -12.72
C VAL A 222 -6.56 -2.69 -11.80
N LEU A 223 -5.72 -3.73 -11.65
CA LEU A 223 -4.48 -3.69 -10.87
C LEU A 223 -3.50 -2.64 -11.44
N THR A 224 -3.39 -2.56 -12.77
CA THR A 224 -2.52 -1.57 -13.43
C THR A 224 -3.03 -0.16 -13.22
N GLY A 225 -4.32 0.08 -13.37
CA GLY A 225 -4.95 1.36 -13.10
C GLY A 225 -4.77 1.82 -11.65
N ALA A 226 -4.92 0.91 -10.69
CA ALA A 226 -4.67 1.20 -9.27
C ALA A 226 -3.20 1.58 -9.01
N ARG A 227 -2.22 0.90 -9.64
CA ARG A 227 -0.80 1.28 -9.53
C ARG A 227 -0.53 2.68 -10.05
N SER A 228 -1.09 3.01 -11.21
CA SER A 228 -0.95 4.34 -11.83
C SER A 228 -1.56 5.42 -10.95
N ALA A 229 -2.79 5.21 -10.46
CA ALA A 229 -3.48 6.13 -9.56
C ALA A 229 -2.68 6.38 -8.27
N LEU A 230 -2.16 5.33 -7.64
CA LEU A 230 -1.36 5.47 -6.42
C LEU A 230 0.01 6.10 -6.67
N THR A 231 0.58 5.92 -7.86
CA THR A 231 1.81 6.63 -8.25
C THR A 231 1.55 8.13 -8.36
N GLN A 232 0.48 8.53 -9.03
CA GLN A 232 0.07 9.92 -9.13
C GLN A 232 -0.27 10.51 -7.76
N ALA A 233 -1.07 9.82 -6.95
CA ALA A 233 -1.41 10.27 -5.59
C ALA A 233 -0.16 10.53 -4.72
N ARG A 234 0.90 9.73 -4.86
CA ARG A 234 2.18 9.98 -4.17
C ARG A 234 2.89 11.23 -4.69
N ASN A 235 2.82 11.49 -5.99
CA ASN A 235 3.39 12.71 -6.58
C ASN A 235 2.63 13.93 -6.09
N ASP A 236 1.30 13.87 -6.01
CA ASP A 236 0.46 14.96 -5.48
C ASP A 236 0.80 15.23 -4.00
N LEU A 237 0.98 14.19 -3.17
CA LEU A 237 1.43 14.39 -1.77
C LEU A 237 2.84 14.98 -1.66
N LYS A 238 3.74 14.70 -2.62
CA LYS A 238 5.06 15.34 -2.66
C LYS A 238 4.94 16.83 -3.00
N SER A 239 4.07 17.17 -3.97
CA SER A 239 3.76 18.57 -4.29
C SER A 239 3.16 19.28 -3.07
N ALA A 240 2.15 18.69 -2.43
CA ALA A 240 1.57 19.25 -1.20
C ALA A 240 2.61 19.51 -0.11
N LEU A 241 3.60 18.64 0.04
CA LEU A 241 4.69 18.86 1.00
C LEU A 241 5.59 20.05 0.60
N ALA A 242 5.84 20.23 -0.70
CA ALA A 242 6.59 21.38 -1.21
C ALA A 242 5.83 22.68 -0.97
N ASP A 243 4.54 22.72 -1.26
CA ASP A 243 3.67 23.88 -1.07
C ASP A 243 3.55 24.24 0.42
N ALA A 244 3.42 23.24 1.32
CA ALA A 244 3.45 23.48 2.77
C ALA A 244 4.77 24.11 3.25
N LYS A 245 5.90 23.74 2.65
CA LYS A 245 7.21 24.35 2.94
C LYS A 245 7.29 25.78 2.40
N ALA A 246 6.81 26.02 1.18
CA ALA A 246 6.75 27.36 0.57
C ALA A 246 5.88 28.29 1.43
N CYS A 247 4.68 27.89 1.80
CA CYS A 247 3.80 28.64 2.70
C CYS A 247 4.50 29.01 4.02
N ARG A 248 5.22 28.07 4.65
CA ARG A 248 6.00 28.36 5.86
C ARG A 248 7.12 29.39 5.62
N ALA A 249 7.78 29.31 4.48
CA ALA A 249 8.84 30.23 4.10
C ALA A 249 8.26 31.63 3.88
N ALA A 250 7.15 31.76 3.13
CA ALA A 250 6.44 33.03 2.94
C ALA A 250 6.03 33.65 4.28
N LEU A 251 5.44 32.88 5.19
CA LEU A 251 5.06 33.35 6.52
C LEU A 251 6.27 33.77 7.39
N LYS A 252 7.43 33.14 7.20
CA LYS A 252 8.68 33.53 7.91
C LYS A 252 9.22 34.86 7.40
N ALA A 253 9.08 35.15 6.12
CA ALA A 253 9.53 36.40 5.52
C ALA A 253 8.69 37.61 5.95
N LEU A 254 7.50 37.42 6.49
CA LEU A 254 6.60 38.48 6.99
C LEU A 254 6.96 38.98 8.39
N LYS A 255 7.91 38.34 9.08
CA LYS A 255 8.39 38.77 10.39
C LYS A 255 9.28 40.00 10.25
#